data_6096bf2a612b09b66cb79c2ef2f30bd3
#
_entry.id   6096bf2a612b09b66cb79c2ef2f30bd3
#
_cell.length_a   1.000
_cell.length_b   1.000
_cell.length_c   1.000
_cell.angle_alpha   90.00
_cell.angle_beta   90.00
_cell.angle_gamma   90.00
#
_symmetry.space_group_name_H-M   'P 1'
#
loop_
_entity.id
_entity.type
_entity.pdbx_description
1 polymer ?
#
loop_
_entity_poly.entity_id
_entity_poly.type
_entity_poly.pdbx_seq_one_letter_code
_entity_poly.pdbx_strand_id
1 'polypeptide(L)'
;MDRKRLTELFEKYIKKLRITPAWDVRLELIEDPAWLKTGDFKLDCDDRKAILMLNFANPKQENLEEVIVHELMHIKLYPLDQVTESLITSHFEEGTPGYEFAYTQFFTTLEQTVEELTKCFLLEFGENTDLSFGRCARTKSFDELYNGLTGIS
;
A
#
# COMPACT_ATOMS: atom_id res chain seq x y z
N MET A 1 -5.08 15.42 11.32
CA MET A 1 -3.62 15.48 11.66
C MET A 1 -3.03 16.67 10.91
N ASP A 2 -2.13 17.44 11.52
CA ASP A 2 -1.53 18.60 10.84
C ASP A 2 -0.31 18.22 9.98
N ARG A 3 0.12 19.15 9.11
CA ARG A 3 1.23 18.95 8.18
C ARG A 3 2.56 18.63 8.87
N LYS A 4 2.83 19.33 9.99
CA LYS A 4 4.06 19.13 10.75
C LYS A 4 4.14 17.71 11.28
N ARG A 5 3.04 17.21 11.84
CA ARG A 5 2.96 15.87 12.38
C ARG A 5 3.13 14.79 11.30
N LEU A 6 2.54 14.98 10.12
CA LEU A 6 2.74 14.05 9.01
C LEU A 6 4.19 14.00 8.55
N THR A 7 4.86 15.14 8.49
CA THR A 7 6.28 15.20 8.15
C THR A 7 7.14 14.47 9.20
N GLU A 8 6.88 14.68 10.49
CA GLU A 8 7.59 13.98 11.57
C GLU A 8 7.41 12.45 11.51
N LEU A 9 6.19 11.98 11.23
CA LEU A 9 5.91 10.56 11.05
C LEU A 9 6.63 9.99 9.82
N PHE A 10 6.56 10.69 8.71
CA PHE A 10 7.28 10.32 7.51
C PHE A 10 8.79 10.18 7.76
N GLU A 11 9.41 11.19 8.36
CA GLU A 11 10.85 11.17 8.70
C GLU A 11 11.21 10.04 9.69
N LYS A 12 10.33 9.76 10.65
CA LYS A 12 10.47 8.62 11.56
C LYS A 12 10.55 7.31 10.80
N TYR A 13 9.62 7.09 9.86
CA TYR A 13 9.48 5.80 9.18
C TYR A 13 10.48 5.57 8.04
N ILE A 14 10.90 6.59 7.30
CA ILE A 14 11.98 6.41 6.32
C ILE A 14 13.29 5.95 6.98
N LYS A 15 13.54 6.38 8.23
CA LYS A 15 14.70 5.94 9.04
C LYS A 15 14.51 4.53 9.59
N LYS A 16 13.35 4.24 10.21
CA LYS A 16 13.06 2.93 10.81
C LYS A 16 13.02 1.81 9.77
N LEU A 17 12.44 2.06 8.63
CA LEU A 17 12.41 1.14 7.49
C LEU A 17 13.76 1.07 6.74
N ARG A 18 14.73 1.90 7.12
CA ARG A 18 16.03 1.99 6.46
C ARG A 18 15.90 2.22 4.95
N ILE A 19 14.98 3.09 4.58
CA ILE A 19 14.83 3.54 3.19
C ILE A 19 15.97 4.49 2.86
N THR A 20 16.22 5.46 3.73
CA THR A 20 17.41 6.30 3.65
C THR A 20 18.62 5.60 4.31
N PRO A 21 19.83 5.70 3.79
CA PRO A 21 20.24 6.55 2.64
C PRO A 21 20.10 5.88 1.26
N ALA A 22 19.51 4.70 1.15
CA ALA A 22 19.41 3.97 -0.11
C ALA A 22 18.52 4.69 -1.15
N TRP A 23 17.53 5.44 -0.68
CA TRP A 23 16.61 6.23 -1.47
C TRP A 23 16.51 7.66 -0.94
N ASP A 24 16.42 8.61 -1.83
CA ASP A 24 15.97 9.97 -1.53
C ASP A 24 14.45 10.04 -1.67
N VAL A 25 13.75 10.19 -0.56
CA VAL A 25 12.27 10.20 -0.56
C VAL A 25 11.75 11.54 -0.06
N ARG A 26 10.74 12.06 -0.75
CA ARG A 26 10.02 13.28 -0.35
C ARG A 26 8.56 12.97 -0.07
N LEU A 27 7.97 13.69 0.87
CA LEU A 27 6.54 13.69 1.15
C LEU A 27 5.87 14.83 0.39
N GLU A 28 4.84 14.52 -0.38
CA GLU A 28 3.96 15.49 -1.04
C GLU A 28 2.54 15.33 -0.48
N LEU A 29 2.00 16.42 0.09
CA LEU A 29 0.64 16.44 0.60
C LEU A 29 -0.29 16.96 -0.49
N ILE A 30 -1.17 16.09 -0.97
CA ILE A 30 -2.10 16.40 -2.05
C ILE A 30 -3.33 17.12 -1.48
N GLU A 31 -3.57 18.33 -1.95
CA GLU A 31 -4.69 19.18 -1.53
C GLU A 31 -5.85 19.21 -2.54
N ASP A 32 -5.79 18.39 -3.57
CA ASP A 32 -6.84 18.29 -4.57
C ASP A 32 -7.99 17.42 -4.04
N PRO A 33 -9.20 17.99 -3.81
CA PRO A 33 -10.36 17.21 -3.35
C PRO A 33 -10.83 16.15 -4.35
N ALA A 34 -10.48 16.28 -5.62
CA ALA A 34 -10.81 15.32 -6.68
C ALA A 34 -9.88 14.11 -6.69
N TRP A 35 -8.77 14.17 -5.99
CA TRP A 35 -7.85 13.03 -5.91
C TRP A 35 -8.43 11.91 -5.05
N LEU A 36 -8.69 10.76 -5.69
CA LEU A 36 -9.47 9.67 -5.08
C LEU A 36 -8.64 8.64 -4.30
N LYS A 37 -7.31 8.67 -4.42
CA LYS A 37 -6.44 7.77 -3.67
C LYS A 37 -6.22 8.26 -2.24
N THR A 38 -5.86 7.35 -1.35
CA THR A 38 -5.47 7.69 0.04
C THR A 38 -3.99 8.02 0.11
N GLY A 39 -3.17 7.20 -0.51
CA GLY A 39 -1.74 7.37 -0.73
C GLY A 39 -1.36 6.88 -2.12
N ASP A 40 -0.16 7.22 -2.54
CA ASP A 40 0.47 6.73 -3.77
C ASP A 40 1.96 7.11 -3.74
N PHE A 41 2.74 6.58 -4.67
CA PHE A 41 4.15 6.94 -4.78
C PHE A 41 4.58 7.06 -6.25
N LYS A 42 5.60 7.88 -6.48
CA LYS A 42 6.32 7.97 -7.75
C LYS A 42 7.76 7.55 -7.51
N LEU A 43 8.31 6.74 -8.39
CA LEU A 43 9.66 6.20 -8.27
C LEU A 43 10.49 6.49 -9.51
N ASP A 44 11.72 6.89 -9.27
CA ASP A 44 12.81 6.86 -10.23
C ASP A 44 13.85 5.87 -9.72
N CYS A 45 13.86 4.68 -10.33
CA CYS A 45 14.72 3.57 -9.89
C CYS A 45 16.18 3.76 -10.25
N ASP A 46 16.46 4.45 -11.35
CA ASP A 46 17.82 4.69 -11.82
C ASP A 46 18.53 5.67 -10.92
N ASP A 47 17.83 6.72 -10.48
CA ASP A 47 18.36 7.75 -9.58
C ASP A 47 17.97 7.52 -8.10
N ARG A 48 17.25 6.44 -7.80
CA ARG A 48 16.77 6.07 -6.46
C ARG A 48 16.07 7.20 -5.72
N LYS A 49 15.18 7.86 -6.42
CA LYS A 49 14.32 8.91 -5.88
C LYS A 49 12.87 8.45 -5.82
N ALA A 50 12.18 8.86 -4.79
CA ALA A 50 10.76 8.60 -4.63
C ALA A 50 10.01 9.83 -4.12
N ILE A 51 8.75 9.94 -4.52
CA ILE A 51 7.80 10.89 -3.94
C ILE A 51 6.64 10.08 -3.38
N LEU A 52 6.46 10.15 -2.07
CA LEU A 52 5.29 9.62 -1.41
C LEU A 52 4.21 10.70 -1.42
N MET A 53 3.09 10.41 -2.06
CA MET A 53 1.93 11.29 -2.13
C MET A 53 0.89 10.87 -1.10
N LEU A 54 0.42 11.80 -0.29
CA LEU A 54 -0.57 11.54 0.75
C LEU A 54 -1.77 12.47 0.58
N ASN A 55 -2.97 11.90 0.61
CA ASN A 55 -4.19 12.69 0.51
C ASN A 55 -4.41 13.49 1.80
N PHE A 56 -4.25 14.81 1.70
CA PHE A 56 -4.42 15.73 2.81
C PHE A 56 -5.78 16.44 2.80
N ALA A 57 -6.36 16.63 1.61
CA ALA A 57 -7.62 17.33 1.46
C ALA A 57 -8.82 16.49 1.92
N ASN A 58 -8.81 15.20 1.61
CA ASN A 58 -9.93 14.30 1.89
C ASN A 58 -9.43 12.86 2.12
N PRO A 59 -8.70 12.60 3.21
CA PRO A 59 -8.15 11.29 3.48
C PRO A 59 -9.28 10.28 3.71
N LYS A 60 -9.23 9.17 2.97
CA LYS A 60 -10.21 8.08 3.08
C LYS A 60 -9.97 7.15 4.27
N GLN A 61 -8.80 7.22 4.86
CA GLN A 61 -8.42 6.53 6.09
C GLN A 61 -8.13 7.54 7.18
N GLU A 62 -8.61 7.26 8.38
CA GLU A 62 -8.37 8.11 9.55
C GLU A 62 -6.93 8.02 10.04
N ASN A 63 -6.33 6.81 9.95
CA ASN A 63 -4.97 6.57 10.38
C ASN A 63 -3.96 6.86 9.24
N LEU A 64 -3.54 8.11 9.11
CA LEU A 64 -2.55 8.51 8.11
C LEU A 64 -1.14 7.98 8.42
N GLU A 65 -0.85 7.62 9.68
CA GLU A 65 0.40 6.92 10.03
C GLU A 65 0.46 5.55 9.34
N GLU A 66 -0.65 4.81 9.34
CA GLU A 66 -0.76 3.54 8.62
C GLU A 66 -0.53 3.71 7.11
N VAL A 67 -1.12 4.74 6.51
CA VAL A 67 -0.94 5.02 5.08
C VAL A 67 0.52 5.32 4.74
N ILE A 68 1.21 6.13 5.55
CA ILE A 68 2.63 6.42 5.35
C ILE A 68 3.47 5.14 5.39
N VAL A 69 3.25 4.28 6.37
CA VAL A 69 4.00 3.02 6.49
C VAL A 69 3.70 2.09 5.33
N HIS A 70 2.44 1.98 4.92
CA HIS A 70 2.01 1.17 3.79
C HIS A 70 2.72 1.57 2.49
N GLU A 71 2.68 2.85 2.13
CA GLU A 71 3.33 3.33 0.91
C GLU A 71 4.86 3.19 0.96
N LEU A 72 5.47 3.39 2.14
CA LEU A 72 6.91 3.17 2.32
C LEU A 72 7.29 1.68 2.23
N MET A 73 6.40 0.76 2.60
CA MET A 73 6.61 -0.68 2.39
C MET A 73 6.64 -1.05 0.91
N HIS A 74 5.81 -0.44 0.07
CA HIS A 74 5.90 -0.61 -1.38
C HIS A 74 7.27 -0.21 -1.92
N ILE A 75 7.82 0.92 -1.49
CA ILE A 75 9.19 1.35 -1.87
C ILE A 75 10.23 0.30 -1.43
N LYS A 76 10.06 -0.26 -0.23
CA LYS A 76 10.96 -1.28 0.31
C LYS A 76 10.93 -2.58 -0.49
N LEU A 77 9.76 -2.98 -0.94
CA LEU A 77 9.54 -4.21 -1.71
C LEU A 77 9.69 -4.01 -3.22
N TYR A 78 9.89 -2.80 -3.67
CA TYR A 78 9.90 -2.45 -5.09
C TYR A 78 10.86 -3.27 -5.96
N PRO A 79 12.09 -3.61 -5.53
CA PRO A 79 12.96 -4.47 -6.32
C PRO A 79 12.35 -5.86 -6.59
N LEU A 80 11.63 -6.42 -5.61
CA LEU A 80 10.94 -7.71 -5.77
C LEU A 80 9.71 -7.57 -6.67
N ASP A 81 8.96 -6.49 -6.51
CA ASP A 81 7.83 -6.11 -7.36
C ASP A 81 8.27 -6.06 -8.83
N GLN A 82 9.30 -5.30 -9.15
CA GLN A 82 9.78 -5.12 -10.52
C GLN A 82 10.30 -6.38 -11.19
N VAL A 83 11.00 -7.24 -10.45
CA VAL A 83 11.46 -8.52 -11.02
C VAL A 83 10.29 -9.45 -11.30
N THR A 84 9.26 -9.43 -10.44
CA THR A 84 8.07 -10.26 -10.61
C THR A 84 7.23 -9.78 -11.80
N GLU A 85 6.99 -8.48 -11.90
CA GLU A 85 6.30 -7.88 -13.04
C GLU A 85 7.03 -8.18 -14.36
N SER A 86 8.36 -8.04 -14.38
CA SER A 86 9.19 -8.36 -15.54
C SER A 86 9.08 -9.84 -15.94
N LEU A 87 9.01 -10.75 -14.98
CA LEU A 87 8.80 -12.17 -15.26
C LEU A 87 7.42 -12.43 -15.87
N ILE A 88 6.37 -11.83 -15.33
CA ILE A 88 5.01 -11.97 -15.86
C ILE A 88 4.93 -11.45 -17.30
N THR A 89 5.40 -10.23 -17.54
CA THR A 89 5.33 -9.58 -18.86
C THR A 89 6.22 -10.27 -19.90
N SER A 90 7.27 -10.97 -19.47
CA SER A 90 8.14 -11.72 -20.36
C SER A 90 7.58 -13.10 -20.77
N HIS A 91 6.69 -13.69 -19.96
CA HIS A 91 6.20 -15.06 -20.18
C HIS A 91 4.75 -15.10 -20.64
N PHE A 92 3.98 -14.05 -20.43
CA PHE A 92 2.58 -13.98 -20.79
C PHE A 92 2.33 -12.77 -21.69
N GLU A 93 1.57 -12.97 -22.74
CA GLU A 93 1.09 -11.88 -23.60
C GLU A 93 -0.03 -11.11 -22.87
N GLU A 94 0.09 -9.79 -22.83
CA GLU A 94 -0.90 -8.91 -22.22
C GLU A 94 -2.30 -9.12 -22.79
N GLY A 95 -3.32 -9.13 -21.95
CA GLY A 95 -4.70 -9.39 -22.31
C GLY A 95 -5.06 -10.88 -22.47
N THR A 96 -4.11 -11.80 -22.25
CA THR A 96 -4.42 -13.23 -22.22
C THR A 96 -4.89 -13.68 -20.84
N PRO A 97 -5.71 -14.77 -20.73
CA PRO A 97 -6.12 -15.28 -19.44
C PRO A 97 -4.97 -15.66 -18.50
N GLY A 98 -3.86 -16.12 -19.04
CA GLY A 98 -2.65 -16.44 -18.29
C GLY A 98 -2.00 -15.19 -17.67
N TYR A 99 -1.90 -14.12 -18.47
CA TYR A 99 -1.41 -12.83 -17.99
C TYR A 99 -2.29 -12.28 -16.88
N GLU A 100 -3.59 -12.19 -17.12
CA GLU A 100 -4.56 -11.66 -16.14
C GLU A 100 -4.52 -12.45 -14.82
N PHE A 101 -4.43 -13.77 -14.91
CA PHE A 101 -4.33 -14.62 -13.73
C PHE A 101 -3.02 -14.35 -12.96
N ALA A 102 -1.88 -14.40 -13.65
CA ALA A 102 -0.56 -14.22 -13.02
C ALA A 102 -0.43 -12.82 -12.39
N TYR A 103 -0.87 -11.78 -13.12
CA TYR A 103 -0.81 -10.40 -12.65
C TYR A 103 -1.73 -10.16 -11.45
N THR A 104 -2.95 -10.70 -11.49
CA THR A 104 -3.90 -10.60 -10.37
C THR A 104 -3.38 -11.30 -9.12
N GLN A 105 -2.81 -12.51 -9.25
CA GLN A 105 -2.23 -13.25 -8.13
C GLN A 105 -1.04 -12.48 -7.53
N PHE A 106 -0.17 -11.99 -8.38
CA PHE A 106 0.98 -11.19 -7.94
C PHE A 106 0.55 -9.94 -7.17
N PHE A 107 -0.32 -9.12 -7.78
CA PHE A 107 -0.73 -7.85 -7.21
C PHE A 107 -1.51 -8.04 -5.89
N THR A 108 -2.41 -9.02 -5.84
CA THR A 108 -3.16 -9.34 -4.62
C THR A 108 -2.23 -9.79 -3.49
N THR A 109 -1.25 -10.65 -3.80
CA THR A 109 -0.30 -11.15 -2.81
C THR A 109 0.64 -10.03 -2.33
N LEU A 110 1.07 -9.15 -3.23
CA LEU A 110 1.89 -7.98 -2.88
C LEU A 110 1.15 -7.09 -1.89
N GLU A 111 -0.10 -6.71 -2.19
CA GLU A 111 -0.94 -5.88 -1.32
C GLU A 111 -1.15 -6.52 0.06
N GLN A 112 -1.45 -7.82 0.10
CA GLN A 112 -1.59 -8.56 1.36
C GLN A 112 -0.29 -8.54 2.18
N THR A 113 0.84 -8.74 1.52
CA THR A 113 2.16 -8.73 2.18
C THR A 113 2.49 -7.33 2.73
N VAL A 114 2.24 -6.29 1.95
CA VAL A 114 2.41 -4.89 2.38
C VAL A 114 1.54 -4.58 3.59
N GLU A 115 0.26 -4.97 3.56
CA GLU A 115 -0.66 -4.78 4.67
C GLU A 115 -0.21 -5.49 5.95
N GLU A 116 0.23 -6.74 5.86
CA GLU A 116 0.72 -7.51 7.00
C GLU A 116 1.98 -6.88 7.61
N LEU A 117 2.96 -6.52 6.77
CA LEU A 117 4.18 -5.87 7.23
C LEU A 117 3.90 -4.50 7.85
N THR A 118 2.97 -3.73 7.26
CA THR A 118 2.53 -2.43 7.79
C THR A 118 1.98 -2.60 9.20
N LYS A 119 1.09 -3.55 9.40
CA LYS A 119 0.49 -3.84 10.73
C LYS A 119 1.54 -4.29 11.75
N CYS A 120 2.46 -5.16 11.37
CA CYS A 120 3.57 -5.56 12.24
C CYS A 120 4.40 -4.34 12.68
N PHE A 121 4.72 -3.46 11.74
CA PHE A 121 5.50 -2.25 12.04
C PHE A 121 4.76 -1.27 12.94
N LEU A 122 3.46 -1.08 12.71
CA LEU A 122 2.64 -0.20 13.53
C LEU A 122 2.45 -0.72 14.95
N LEU A 123 2.30 -2.02 15.14
CA LEU A 123 2.19 -2.62 16.48
C LEU A 123 3.47 -2.41 17.30
N GLU A 124 4.62 -2.40 16.66
CA GLU A 124 5.91 -2.20 17.34
C GLU A 124 6.28 -0.73 17.50
N PHE A 125 6.06 0.09 16.48
CA PHE A 125 6.58 1.46 16.41
C PHE A 125 5.51 2.54 16.26
N GLY A 126 4.26 2.15 16.01
CA GLY A 126 3.16 3.08 15.77
C GLY A 126 2.72 3.79 17.04
N GLU A 127 2.24 5.01 16.86
CA GLU A 127 1.58 5.78 17.92
C GLU A 127 0.08 5.50 17.94
N ASN A 128 -0.49 5.27 16.75
CA ASN A 128 -1.86 4.81 16.58
C ASN A 128 -1.84 3.35 16.11
N THR A 129 -2.15 2.44 17.03
CA THR A 129 -2.23 1.00 16.78
C THR A 129 -3.65 0.54 16.44
N ASP A 130 -4.60 1.47 16.32
CA ASP A 130 -5.96 1.16 15.89
C ASP A 130 -5.98 0.82 14.40
N LEU A 131 -6.17 -0.46 14.11
CA LEU A 131 -6.25 -0.96 12.75
C LEU A 131 -7.63 -0.70 12.17
N SER A 132 -7.69 -0.15 10.95
CA SER A 132 -8.94 0.14 10.28
C SER A 132 -9.64 -1.14 9.81
N PHE A 133 -10.91 -1.29 10.18
CA PHE A 133 -11.81 -2.32 9.68
C PHE A 133 -12.70 -1.85 8.51
N GLY A 134 -12.49 -0.64 8.00
CA GLY A 134 -13.38 -0.01 7.04
C GLY A 134 -13.58 -0.79 5.73
N ARG A 135 -12.56 -1.48 5.24
CA ARG A 135 -12.67 -2.37 4.07
C ARG A 135 -13.47 -3.61 4.42
N CYS A 136 -13.12 -4.27 5.52
CA CYS A 136 -13.80 -5.47 6.01
C CYS A 136 -15.27 -5.21 6.33
N ALA A 137 -15.59 -4.08 6.97
CA ALA A 137 -16.96 -3.71 7.30
C ALA A 137 -17.87 -3.51 6.07
N ARG A 138 -17.29 -3.31 4.88
CA ARG A 138 -18.01 -3.17 3.61
C ARG A 138 -18.11 -4.45 2.81
N THR A 139 -17.39 -5.51 3.20
CA THR A 139 -17.49 -6.82 2.55
C THR A 139 -18.74 -7.56 3.02
N LYS A 140 -19.20 -8.49 2.19
CA LYS A 140 -20.29 -9.38 2.58
C LYS A 140 -19.81 -10.38 3.63
N SER A 141 -20.67 -10.74 4.55
CA SER A 141 -20.40 -11.85 5.49
C SER A 141 -20.25 -13.17 4.75
N PHE A 142 -19.66 -14.17 5.42
CA PHE A 142 -19.53 -15.51 4.85
C PHE A 142 -20.88 -16.08 4.41
N ASP A 143 -21.90 -15.94 5.25
CA ASP A 143 -23.26 -16.41 4.94
C ASP A 143 -23.86 -15.69 3.74
N GLU A 144 -23.66 -14.39 3.60
CA GLU A 144 -24.12 -13.63 2.42
C GLU A 144 -23.42 -14.03 1.13
N LEU A 145 -22.11 -14.37 1.21
CA LEU A 145 -21.34 -14.85 0.05
C LEU A 145 -21.77 -16.23 -0.40
N TYR A 146 -22.14 -17.10 0.54
CA TYR A 146 -22.47 -18.51 0.29
C TYR A 146 -23.94 -18.83 0.41
N ASN A 147 -24.81 -17.84 0.55
CA ASN A 147 -26.25 -18.03 0.71
C ASN A 147 -26.94 -18.71 -0.50
N GLY A 148 -26.25 -18.80 -1.64
CA GLY A 148 -26.68 -19.60 -2.80
C GLY A 148 -26.17 -21.05 -2.83
N LEU A 149 -25.36 -21.45 -1.86
CA LEU A 149 -24.80 -22.80 -1.70
C LEU A 149 -25.50 -23.59 -0.60
N THR A 150 -26.76 -23.23 -0.30
CA THR A 150 -27.64 -23.97 0.61
C THR A 150 -27.88 -25.37 0.07
N GLY A 151 -27.17 -26.32 0.59
CA GLY A 151 -27.18 -27.75 0.19
C GLY A 151 -25.88 -28.44 0.59
N ILE A 152 -24.92 -27.69 1.10
CA ILE A 152 -23.68 -28.20 1.71
C ILE A 152 -23.80 -27.96 3.22
N SER A 153 -24.65 -28.71 3.86
CA SER A 153 -24.67 -28.88 5.32
C SER A 153 -24.13 -30.24 5.70
#